data_9edfc717b8f1f86d9fc223f525add4cd
#
_entry.id   9edfc717b8f1f86d9fc223f525add4cd
#
_cell.length_a   1.000
_cell.length_b   1.000
_cell.length_c   1.000
_cell.angle_alpha   90.00
_cell.angle_beta   90.00
_cell.angle_gamma   90.00
#
_symmetry.space_group_name_H-M   'P 1'
#
loop_
_entity.id
_entity.type
_entity.pdbx_description
1 polymer ?
#
loop_
_entity_poly.entity_id
_entity_poly.type
_entity_poly.pdbx_seq_one_letter_code
_entity_poly.pdbx_strand_id
1 'polypeptide(L)'
;VIEIEEMEKLRFKNCTITGIPFTGEHSDLNVNAKICYHLEIGTFTFFFVADSRVMEANIYKHVHRITGDVDVIFLGMECDGAPLTWLYGPLLTQDLQRDKDQSRRLSGSDFDKGMHLINIFNPKEAYVYAMGQEPWLQFISSIKYTDESNPIIQSDKLVQECTKRGITAERLFGEKEILYVYENEPALSLEA
;
A
#
# COMPACT_ATOMS: atom_id res chain seq x y z
N VAL A 1 21.26 -3.69 -8.32
CA VAL A 1 20.09 -2.82 -8.19
C VAL A 1 19.65 -2.44 -9.60
N ILE A 2 18.38 -2.53 -9.89
CA ILE A 2 17.78 -2.10 -11.14
C ILE A 2 16.87 -0.92 -10.81
N GLU A 3 17.05 0.19 -11.48
CA GLU A 3 16.18 1.35 -11.36
C GLU A 3 14.95 1.13 -12.24
N ILE A 4 13.79 1.62 -11.79
CA ILE A 4 12.54 1.57 -12.53
C ILE A 4 11.87 2.94 -12.46
N GLU A 5 11.41 3.43 -13.59
CA GLU A 5 10.70 4.70 -13.68
C GLU A 5 9.17 4.50 -13.72
N GLU A 6 8.44 5.60 -13.61
CA GLU A 6 6.98 5.58 -13.75
C GLU A 6 6.57 5.05 -15.13
N MET A 7 5.62 4.11 -15.12
CA MET A 7 5.10 3.41 -16.31
C MET A 7 6.12 2.55 -17.06
N GLU A 8 7.34 2.42 -16.54
CA GLU A 8 8.31 1.46 -17.06
C GLU A 8 7.94 0.03 -16.69
N LYS A 9 8.24 -0.92 -17.59
CA LYS A 9 8.01 -2.35 -17.40
C LYS A 9 9.31 -3.12 -17.41
N LEU A 10 9.58 -3.82 -16.30
CA LEU A 10 10.68 -4.78 -16.20
C LEU A 10 10.11 -6.21 -16.26
N ARG A 11 10.71 -7.05 -17.10
CA ARG A 11 10.26 -8.44 -17.29
C ARG A 11 11.29 -9.44 -16.81
N PHE A 12 10.84 -10.37 -15.99
CA PHE A 12 11.65 -11.45 -15.40
C PHE A 12 10.92 -12.79 -15.58
N LYS A 13 11.32 -13.62 -16.52
CA LYS A 13 10.67 -14.93 -16.75
C LYS A 13 9.13 -14.84 -16.77
N ASN A 14 8.49 -15.24 -15.65
CA ASN A 14 7.03 -15.26 -15.46
C ASN A 14 6.50 -14.07 -14.65
N CYS A 15 7.31 -13.06 -14.42
CA CYS A 15 6.92 -11.87 -13.67
C CYS A 15 7.18 -10.60 -14.49
N THR A 16 6.20 -9.71 -14.54
CA THR A 16 6.37 -8.34 -15.04
C THR A 16 6.13 -7.37 -13.89
N ILE A 17 7.04 -6.42 -13.70
CA ILE A 17 6.92 -5.35 -12.72
C ILE A 17 6.72 -4.05 -13.49
N THR A 18 5.67 -3.33 -13.18
CA THR A 18 5.42 -1.99 -13.73
C THR A 18 5.52 -0.96 -12.60
N GLY A 19 6.33 0.05 -12.79
CA GLY A 19 6.38 1.21 -11.91
C GLY A 19 5.12 2.06 -12.08
N ILE A 20 4.41 2.35 -11.00
CA ILE A 20 3.18 3.12 -11.03
C ILE A 20 3.38 4.46 -10.31
N PRO A 21 2.91 5.58 -10.87
CA PRO A 21 3.01 6.88 -10.23
C PRO A 21 2.51 6.86 -8.78
N PHE A 22 3.31 7.40 -7.89
CA PHE A 22 2.96 7.56 -6.49
C PHE A 22 2.34 8.94 -6.28
N THR A 23 1.10 9.01 -5.82
CA THR A 23 0.42 10.26 -5.50
C THR A 23 0.25 10.43 -4.00
N GLY A 24 1.26 10.95 -3.36
CA GLY A 24 1.27 11.17 -1.92
C GLY A 24 2.50 11.94 -1.49
N GLU A 25 2.52 12.33 -0.23
CA GLU A 25 3.61 13.11 0.29
C GLU A 25 4.36 12.34 1.39
N HIS A 26 5.58 11.92 1.10
CA HIS A 26 6.62 11.72 2.10
C HIS A 26 7.47 12.99 2.17
N SER A 27 6.88 14.07 2.69
CA SER A 27 7.36 15.41 2.40
C SER A 27 8.40 15.99 3.36
N ASP A 28 8.62 15.34 4.49
CA ASP A 28 9.63 15.82 5.44
C ASP A 28 11.05 15.40 5.02
N LEU A 29 11.15 14.46 4.09
CA LEU A 29 12.39 14.04 3.47
C LEU A 29 12.36 14.40 1.99
N ASN A 30 13.47 14.90 1.47
CA ASN A 30 13.63 15.16 0.04
C ASN A 30 13.78 13.83 -0.72
N VAL A 31 12.69 13.05 -0.76
CA VAL A 31 12.62 11.79 -1.47
C VAL A 31 12.15 12.08 -2.89
N ASN A 32 13.07 12.03 -3.84
CA ASN A 32 12.79 12.34 -5.24
C ASN A 32 12.17 11.17 -6.02
N ALA A 33 12.37 9.94 -5.53
CA ALA A 33 11.85 8.73 -6.17
C ALA A 33 10.80 8.08 -5.26
N LYS A 34 9.55 8.12 -5.69
CA LYS A 34 8.42 7.46 -5.03
C LYS A 34 7.63 6.71 -6.09
N ILE A 35 7.42 5.43 -5.87
CA ILE A 35 6.77 4.59 -6.87
C ILE A 35 5.91 3.52 -6.17
N CYS A 36 4.77 3.23 -6.76
CA CYS A 36 3.97 2.05 -6.47
C CYS A 36 4.34 0.95 -7.45
N TYR A 37 3.95 -0.29 -7.18
CA TYR A 37 4.31 -1.41 -8.02
C TYR A 37 3.07 -2.21 -8.44
N HIS A 38 2.91 -2.39 -9.75
CA HIS A 38 1.99 -3.37 -10.32
C HIS A 38 2.79 -4.59 -10.77
N LEU A 39 2.45 -5.76 -10.27
CA LEU A 39 3.10 -7.02 -10.60
C LEU A 39 2.13 -7.95 -11.31
N GLU A 40 2.58 -8.52 -12.42
CA GLU A 40 1.91 -9.61 -13.13
C GLU A 40 2.76 -10.87 -12.91
N ILE A 41 2.22 -11.86 -12.20
CA ILE A 41 2.91 -13.12 -11.89
C ILE A 41 2.02 -14.29 -12.29
N GLY A 42 2.41 -15.00 -13.34
CA GLY A 42 1.54 -16.01 -13.94
C GLY A 42 0.23 -15.38 -14.39
N THR A 43 -0.89 -15.85 -13.84
CA THR A 43 -2.23 -15.32 -14.13
C THR A 43 -2.73 -14.31 -13.10
N PHE A 44 -1.95 -14.01 -12.07
CA PHE A 44 -2.33 -13.10 -10.99
C PHE A 44 -1.72 -11.71 -11.18
N THR A 45 -2.49 -10.71 -10.79
CA THR A 45 -2.08 -9.31 -10.77
C THR A 45 -2.14 -8.75 -9.36
N PHE A 46 -1.05 -8.09 -8.96
CA PHE A 46 -0.91 -7.50 -7.63
C PHE A 46 -0.62 -6.01 -7.76
N PHE A 47 -1.23 -5.19 -6.91
CA PHE A 47 -0.94 -3.78 -6.85
C PHE A 47 -0.52 -3.35 -5.44
N PHE A 48 0.71 -2.91 -5.29
CA PHE A 48 1.29 -2.41 -4.05
C PHE A 48 1.29 -0.89 -4.06
N VAL A 49 0.40 -0.28 -3.29
CA VAL A 49 0.17 1.16 -3.27
C VAL A 49 0.94 1.85 -2.13
N ALA A 50 1.41 1.08 -1.15
CA ALA A 50 2.13 1.57 0.03
C ALA A 50 1.45 2.78 0.67
N ASP A 51 2.20 3.84 0.95
CA ASP A 51 1.74 5.06 1.60
C ASP A 51 1.14 6.08 0.63
N SER A 52 0.71 5.65 -0.55
CA SER A 52 0.06 6.55 -1.50
C SER A 52 -1.20 7.14 -0.88
N ARG A 53 -1.29 8.46 -0.89
CA ARG A 53 -2.42 9.21 -0.37
C ARG A 53 -3.56 9.39 -1.38
N VAL A 54 -3.39 8.89 -2.60
CA VAL A 54 -4.39 9.04 -3.68
C VAL A 54 -4.84 10.50 -3.85
N MET A 55 -3.87 11.41 -3.87
CA MET A 55 -4.18 12.84 -3.99
C MET A 55 -4.76 13.18 -5.36
N GLU A 56 -4.40 12.41 -6.40
CA GLU A 56 -4.84 12.64 -7.77
C GLU A 56 -5.48 11.37 -8.37
N ALA A 57 -6.75 11.24 -8.12
CA ALA A 57 -7.54 10.08 -8.53
C ALA A 57 -7.53 9.81 -10.05
N ASN A 58 -7.41 10.86 -10.86
CA ASN A 58 -7.44 10.70 -12.32
C ASN A 58 -6.18 10.01 -12.85
N ILE A 59 -5.05 10.12 -12.16
CA ILE A 59 -3.83 9.37 -12.48
C ILE A 59 -4.14 7.88 -12.39
N TYR A 60 -4.74 7.42 -11.31
CA TYR A 60 -5.05 5.99 -11.13
C TYR A 60 -6.11 5.48 -12.11
N LYS A 61 -7.07 6.30 -12.52
CA LYS A 61 -7.96 5.95 -13.64
C LYS A 61 -7.21 5.77 -14.96
N HIS A 62 -6.17 6.59 -15.18
CA HIS A 62 -5.32 6.43 -16.36
C HIS A 62 -4.48 5.16 -16.27
N VAL A 63 -3.87 4.90 -15.13
CA VAL A 63 -3.14 3.64 -14.85
C VAL A 63 -4.03 2.44 -15.11
N HIS A 64 -5.24 2.42 -14.56
CA HIS A 64 -6.20 1.32 -14.74
C HIS A 64 -6.52 1.06 -16.22
N ARG A 65 -6.62 2.09 -17.08
CA ARG A 65 -6.81 1.88 -18.53
C ARG A 65 -5.65 1.11 -19.18
N ILE A 66 -4.47 1.14 -18.58
CA ILE A 66 -3.25 0.49 -19.09
C ILE A 66 -3.07 -0.89 -18.48
N THR A 67 -3.34 -1.04 -17.17
CA THR A 67 -3.10 -2.27 -16.40
C THR A 67 -4.34 -3.15 -16.29
N GLY A 68 -5.55 -2.59 -16.37
CA GLY A 68 -6.80 -3.28 -16.11
C GLY A 68 -7.11 -3.43 -14.61
N ASP A 69 -8.08 -4.29 -14.29
CA ASP A 69 -8.42 -4.71 -12.95
C ASP A 69 -7.25 -5.48 -12.33
N VAL A 70 -7.18 -5.52 -11.00
CA VAL A 70 -6.16 -6.29 -10.29
C VAL A 70 -6.81 -7.38 -9.45
N ASP A 71 -6.11 -8.49 -9.23
CA ASP A 71 -6.62 -9.55 -8.35
C ASP A 71 -6.46 -9.15 -6.89
N VAL A 72 -5.31 -8.59 -6.53
CA VAL A 72 -4.94 -8.28 -5.15
C VAL A 72 -4.40 -6.88 -5.05
N ILE A 73 -4.91 -6.10 -4.09
CA ILE A 73 -4.38 -4.78 -3.76
C ILE A 73 -3.84 -4.75 -2.33
N PHE A 74 -2.63 -4.20 -2.18
CA PHE A 74 -2.01 -3.90 -0.89
C PHE A 74 -1.92 -2.39 -0.71
N LEU A 75 -2.55 -1.85 0.34
CA LEU A 75 -2.59 -0.41 0.58
C LEU A 75 -2.23 -0.05 2.02
N GLY A 76 -1.44 1.00 2.21
CA GLY A 76 -1.15 1.59 3.50
C GLY A 76 -2.24 2.58 3.90
N MET A 77 -2.70 2.47 5.13
CA MET A 77 -3.78 3.31 5.65
C MET A 77 -3.41 4.03 6.96
N GLU A 78 -2.11 4.26 7.19
CA GLU A 78 -1.70 5.18 8.25
C GLU A 78 -2.02 6.62 7.84
N CYS A 79 -3.27 7.03 8.06
CA CYS A 79 -3.82 8.29 7.55
C CYS A 79 -3.55 9.52 8.44
N ASP A 80 -3.08 9.31 9.68
CA ASP A 80 -2.70 10.40 10.60
C ASP A 80 -1.26 10.86 10.40
N GLY A 81 -0.48 10.07 9.68
CA GLY A 81 0.93 10.29 9.46
C GLY A 81 1.83 9.83 10.61
N ALA A 82 3.08 9.54 10.28
CA ALA A 82 4.06 9.16 11.27
C ALA A 82 4.39 10.35 12.20
N PRO A 83 4.57 10.13 13.50
CA PRO A 83 4.94 11.21 14.41
C PRO A 83 6.36 11.73 14.12
N LEU A 84 6.60 13.00 14.41
CA LEU A 84 7.93 13.59 14.32
C LEU A 84 8.96 12.85 15.17
N THR A 85 8.53 12.32 16.33
CA THR A 85 9.36 11.50 17.21
C THR A 85 9.90 10.26 16.54
N TRP A 86 9.22 9.71 15.55
CA TRP A 86 9.71 8.55 14.83
C TRP A 86 10.99 8.84 14.03
N LEU A 87 11.03 9.97 13.35
CA LEU A 87 12.20 10.37 12.56
C LEU A 87 13.25 11.10 13.40
N TYR A 88 12.80 11.95 14.33
CA TYR A 88 13.63 12.89 15.04
C TYR A 88 13.69 12.64 16.56
N GLY A 89 13.05 11.57 17.06
CA GLY A 89 12.99 11.26 18.49
C GLY A 89 14.36 11.35 19.18
N PRO A 90 15.42 10.72 18.65
CA PRO A 90 16.75 10.80 19.24
C PRO A 90 17.38 12.22 19.28
N LEU A 91 16.84 13.14 18.49
CA LEU A 91 17.30 14.53 18.42
C LEU A 91 16.46 15.49 19.26
N LEU A 92 15.33 15.02 19.79
CA LEU A 92 14.46 15.83 20.63
C LEU A 92 15.03 15.90 22.05
N THR A 93 15.10 17.12 22.58
CA THR A 93 15.56 17.38 23.94
C THR A 93 14.46 17.20 24.99
N GLN A 94 13.21 17.09 24.56
CA GLN A 94 12.03 16.90 25.38
C GLN A 94 10.99 16.07 24.63
N ASP A 95 10.20 15.29 25.34
CA ASP A 95 9.09 14.53 24.76
C ASP A 95 8.03 15.47 24.20
N LEU A 96 7.57 15.18 22.98
CA LEU A 96 6.47 15.91 22.38
C LEU A 96 5.13 15.36 22.88
N GLN A 97 4.17 16.25 23.10
CA GLN A 97 2.78 15.84 23.29
C GLN A 97 2.21 15.33 21.98
N ARG A 98 1.35 14.30 22.01
CA ARG A 98 0.81 13.63 20.81
C ARG A 98 0.16 14.59 19.79
N ASP A 99 -0.54 15.62 20.28
CA ASP A 99 -1.15 16.65 19.44
C ASP A 99 -0.12 17.54 18.71
N LYS A 100 1.12 17.58 19.20
CA LYS A 100 2.23 18.32 18.62
C LYS A 100 3.20 17.42 17.87
N ASP A 101 3.09 16.11 18.06
CA ASP A 101 3.91 15.07 17.43
C ASP A 101 3.26 14.58 16.12
N GLN A 102 2.84 15.51 15.30
CA GLN A 102 2.29 15.18 13.99
C GLN A 102 3.33 15.44 12.92
N SER A 103 3.62 14.41 12.14
CA SER A 103 4.41 14.61 10.95
C SER A 103 3.59 15.42 9.95
N ARG A 104 4.28 16.32 9.30
CA ARG A 104 3.69 17.12 8.26
C ARG A 104 3.52 16.29 7.00
N ARG A 105 2.62 15.27 6.96
CA ARG A 105 2.26 14.68 5.68
C ARG A 105 2.85 13.30 5.33
N LEU A 106 3.40 12.58 6.28
CA LEU A 106 3.73 11.16 6.08
C LEU A 106 2.46 10.31 6.30
N SER A 107 1.43 10.54 5.52
CA SER A 107 0.16 9.85 5.70
C SER A 107 -0.23 9.03 4.48
N GLY A 108 -0.68 7.82 4.72
CA GLY A 108 -1.32 6.96 3.74
C GLY A 108 -2.78 7.35 3.44
N SER A 109 -3.51 6.43 2.88
CA SER A 109 -4.92 6.61 2.53
C SER A 109 -5.83 6.54 3.76
N ASP A 110 -6.86 7.39 3.79
CA ASP A 110 -8.05 7.23 4.62
C ASP A 110 -9.06 6.29 3.92
N PHE A 111 -10.22 6.09 4.53
CA PHE A 111 -11.30 5.25 3.97
C PHE A 111 -11.70 5.69 2.56
N ASP A 112 -11.97 6.97 2.35
CA ASP A 112 -12.47 7.47 1.07
C ASP A 112 -11.46 7.27 -0.06
N LYS A 113 -10.19 7.53 0.22
CA LYS A 113 -9.10 7.33 -0.74
C LYS A 113 -8.82 5.85 -1.00
N GLY A 114 -8.84 5.01 0.04
CA GLY A 114 -8.74 3.57 -0.12
C GLY A 114 -9.88 3.02 -0.97
N MET A 115 -11.13 3.41 -0.68
CA MET A 115 -12.29 3.02 -1.49
C MET A 115 -12.24 3.56 -2.92
N HIS A 116 -11.58 4.68 -3.15
CA HIS A 116 -11.36 5.18 -4.50
C HIS A 116 -10.50 4.23 -5.33
N LEU A 117 -9.42 3.71 -4.74
CA LEU A 117 -8.58 2.68 -5.38
C LEU A 117 -9.36 1.38 -5.60
N ILE A 118 -10.09 0.90 -4.60
CA ILE A 118 -10.94 -0.29 -4.72
C ILE A 118 -11.94 -0.14 -5.89
N ASN A 119 -12.58 1.03 -6.01
CA ASN A 119 -13.54 1.29 -7.08
C ASN A 119 -12.91 1.39 -8.48
N ILE A 120 -11.64 1.81 -8.57
CA ILE A 120 -10.93 1.91 -9.84
C ILE A 120 -10.40 0.55 -10.30
N PHE A 121 -9.75 -0.19 -9.40
CA PHE A 121 -9.02 -1.41 -9.75
C PHE A 121 -9.81 -2.69 -9.54
N ASN A 122 -11.00 -2.60 -8.94
CA ASN A 122 -11.96 -3.70 -8.78
C ASN A 122 -11.32 -5.02 -8.29
N PRO A 123 -10.53 -5.02 -7.19
CA PRO A 123 -9.78 -6.18 -6.76
C PRO A 123 -10.69 -7.29 -6.21
N LYS A 124 -10.22 -8.54 -6.28
CA LYS A 124 -10.84 -9.68 -5.59
C LYS A 124 -10.45 -9.74 -4.11
N GLU A 125 -9.25 -9.26 -3.81
CA GLU A 125 -8.68 -9.23 -2.46
C GLU A 125 -8.05 -7.88 -2.15
N ALA A 126 -8.23 -7.40 -0.92
CA ALA A 126 -7.69 -6.12 -0.46
C ALA A 126 -7.03 -6.27 0.92
N TYR A 127 -5.75 -5.98 1.00
CA TYR A 127 -4.98 -6.09 2.23
C TYR A 127 -4.45 -4.73 2.66
N VAL A 128 -4.84 -4.33 3.88
CA VAL A 128 -4.26 -3.14 4.52
C VAL A 128 -2.97 -3.56 5.22
N TYR A 129 -1.87 -2.87 4.93
CA TYR A 129 -0.56 -3.16 5.49
C TYR A 129 0.20 -1.87 5.82
N ALA A 130 1.41 -2.00 6.34
CA ALA A 130 2.28 -0.87 6.68
C ALA A 130 1.61 0.15 7.63
N MET A 131 0.87 -0.37 8.63
CA MET A 131 0.16 0.45 9.60
C MET A 131 1.02 0.87 10.81
N GLY A 132 2.22 0.31 10.94
CA GLY A 132 3.09 0.56 12.11
C GLY A 132 2.57 -0.02 13.42
N GLN A 133 1.71 -1.03 13.35
CA GLN A 133 1.09 -1.65 14.53
C GLN A 133 1.93 -2.75 15.17
N GLU A 134 2.99 -3.19 14.52
CA GLU A 134 3.85 -4.26 15.03
C GLU A 134 4.48 -3.86 16.36
N PRO A 135 4.57 -4.78 17.33
CA PRO A 135 5.04 -4.46 18.69
C PRO A 135 6.42 -3.80 18.74
N TRP A 136 7.33 -4.20 17.82
CA TRP A 136 8.65 -3.61 17.74
C TRP A 136 8.63 -2.18 17.18
N LEU A 137 7.75 -1.89 16.21
CA LEU A 137 7.53 -0.54 15.69
C LEU A 137 6.89 0.36 16.75
N GLN A 138 5.91 -0.15 17.47
CA GLN A 138 5.31 0.59 18.59
C GLN A 138 6.34 0.95 19.66
N PHE A 139 7.27 0.04 19.95
CA PHE A 139 8.36 0.30 20.89
C PHE A 139 9.28 1.42 20.40
N ILE A 140 9.68 1.39 19.14
CA ILE A 140 10.58 2.41 18.53
C ILE A 140 9.88 3.76 18.40
N SER A 141 8.65 3.76 17.90
CA SER A 141 7.90 4.99 17.59
C SER A 141 7.16 5.55 18.80
N SER A 142 7.04 4.78 19.89
CA SER A 142 6.20 5.10 21.06
C SER A 142 4.72 5.34 20.73
N ILE A 143 4.26 4.90 19.55
CA ILE A 143 2.87 4.98 19.15
C ILE A 143 2.15 3.71 19.57
N LYS A 144 1.03 3.86 20.26
CA LYS A 144 0.11 2.75 20.54
C LYS A 144 -1.20 3.02 19.82
N TYR A 145 -1.53 2.13 18.90
CA TYR A 145 -2.83 2.12 18.28
C TYR A 145 -3.85 1.45 19.20
N THR A 146 -5.02 2.06 19.31
CA THR A 146 -6.19 1.51 19.98
C THR A 146 -7.34 1.45 18.98
N ASP A 147 -8.43 0.79 19.34
CA ASP A 147 -9.63 0.73 18.50
C ASP A 147 -10.23 2.12 18.23
N GLU A 148 -9.87 3.11 19.05
CA GLU A 148 -10.28 4.52 18.88
C GLU A 148 -9.32 5.33 17.99
N SER A 149 -8.18 4.77 17.61
CA SER A 149 -7.21 5.45 16.73
C SER A 149 -7.79 5.60 15.33
N ASN A 150 -7.69 6.81 14.77
CA ASN A 150 -8.28 7.10 13.47
C ASN A 150 -7.81 6.16 12.35
N PRO A 151 -6.51 5.80 12.20
CA PRO A 151 -6.09 4.82 11.19
C PRO A 151 -6.76 3.45 11.36
N ILE A 152 -7.02 3.02 12.59
CA ILE A 152 -7.73 1.77 12.88
C ILE A 152 -9.17 1.86 12.42
N ILE A 153 -9.88 2.93 12.81
CA ILE A 153 -11.26 3.18 12.42
C ILE A 153 -11.40 3.24 10.89
N GLN A 154 -10.49 3.93 10.20
CA GLN A 154 -10.54 4.09 8.75
C GLN A 154 -10.29 2.76 8.03
N SER A 155 -9.30 1.99 8.47
CA SER A 155 -9.00 0.68 7.89
C SER A 155 -10.08 -0.36 8.18
N ASP A 156 -10.68 -0.36 9.37
CA ASP A 156 -11.80 -1.23 9.70
C ASP A 156 -13.03 -0.94 8.82
N LYS A 157 -13.33 0.33 8.58
CA LYS A 157 -14.39 0.73 7.64
C LYS A 157 -14.15 0.19 6.24
N LEU A 158 -12.90 0.27 5.74
CA LEU A 158 -12.54 -0.23 4.42
C LEU A 158 -12.70 -1.75 4.35
N VAL A 159 -12.17 -2.48 5.32
CA VAL A 159 -12.28 -3.95 5.40
C VAL A 159 -13.76 -4.37 5.44
N GLN A 160 -14.57 -3.71 6.26
CA GLN A 160 -16.01 -3.99 6.34
C GLN A 160 -16.74 -3.73 5.03
N GLU A 161 -16.44 -2.61 4.36
CA GLU A 161 -17.09 -2.26 3.10
C GLU A 161 -16.66 -3.20 1.96
N CYS A 162 -15.39 -3.57 1.88
CA CYS A 162 -14.90 -4.57 0.94
C CYS A 162 -15.59 -5.92 1.15
N THR A 163 -15.67 -6.38 2.40
CA THR A 163 -16.35 -7.65 2.75
C THR A 163 -17.82 -7.63 2.34
N LYS A 164 -18.55 -6.53 2.57
CA LYS A 164 -19.95 -6.39 2.12
C LYS A 164 -20.09 -6.51 0.61
N ARG A 165 -19.09 -6.13 -0.15
CA ARG A 165 -19.05 -6.22 -1.62
C ARG A 165 -18.58 -7.58 -2.13
N GLY A 166 -18.25 -8.52 -1.25
CA GLY A 166 -17.72 -9.84 -1.60
C GLY A 166 -16.23 -9.84 -1.93
N ILE A 167 -15.52 -8.77 -1.61
CA ILE A 167 -14.05 -8.68 -1.72
C ILE A 167 -13.46 -9.26 -0.43
N THR A 168 -12.54 -10.21 -0.54
CA THR A 168 -11.77 -10.69 0.61
C THR A 168 -10.90 -9.55 1.13
N ALA A 169 -11.08 -9.15 2.37
CA ALA A 169 -10.33 -8.02 2.91
C ALA A 169 -9.86 -8.23 4.34
N GLU A 170 -8.66 -7.75 4.65
CA GLU A 170 -8.06 -7.89 5.97
C GLU A 170 -7.04 -6.78 6.24
N ARG A 171 -6.94 -6.35 7.50
CA ARG A 171 -5.81 -5.58 7.99
C ARG A 171 -4.74 -6.56 8.46
N LEU A 172 -3.60 -6.57 7.78
CA LEU A 172 -2.49 -7.45 8.12
C LEU A 172 -1.80 -7.00 9.40
N PHE A 173 -1.40 -7.98 10.20
CA PHE A 173 -0.65 -7.75 11.42
C PHE A 173 0.38 -8.88 11.63
N GLY A 174 1.62 -8.50 11.88
CA GLY A 174 2.70 -9.45 12.09
C GLY A 174 3.07 -10.20 10.80
N GLU A 175 2.94 -11.52 10.83
CA GLU A 175 3.31 -12.40 9.72
C GLU A 175 2.06 -13.12 9.20
N LYS A 176 1.90 -13.15 7.87
CA LYS A 176 0.85 -13.90 7.19
C LYS A 176 1.37 -14.48 5.89
N GLU A 177 1.08 -15.74 5.68
CA GLU A 177 1.34 -16.44 4.41
C GLU A 177 0.03 -16.56 3.62
N ILE A 178 0.07 -16.19 2.34
CA ILE A 178 -1.04 -16.34 1.39
C ILE A 178 -0.47 -17.06 0.17
N LEU A 179 -1.04 -18.20 -0.17
CA LEU A 179 -0.59 -19.03 -1.29
C LEU A 179 -1.47 -18.81 -2.51
N TYR A 180 -0.88 -18.30 -3.58
CA TYR A 180 -1.51 -18.20 -4.89
C TYR A 180 -1.00 -19.33 -5.79
N VAL A 181 -1.89 -20.17 -6.29
CA VAL A 181 -1.56 -21.28 -7.17
C VAL A 181 -2.07 -20.96 -8.57
N TYR A 182 -1.18 -20.98 -9.55
CA TYR A 182 -1.53 -20.88 -10.96
C TYR A 182 -1.08 -22.14 -11.70
N GLU A 183 -1.90 -22.59 -12.65
CA GLU A 183 -1.51 -23.66 -13.55
C GLU A 183 -0.45 -23.13 -14.52
N ASN A 184 0.71 -23.76 -14.56
CA ASN A 184 1.65 -23.50 -15.64
C ASN A 184 1.01 -23.98 -16.93
N GLU A 185 0.90 -23.13 -17.95
CA GLU A 185 0.60 -23.63 -19.30
C GLU A 185 1.64 -24.71 -19.64
N PRO A 186 1.19 -25.88 -20.15
CA PRO A 186 2.11 -26.92 -20.53
C PRO A 186 3.10 -26.31 -21.54
N ALA A 187 4.38 -26.48 -21.25
CA ALA A 187 5.43 -26.00 -22.14
C ALA A 187 5.08 -26.48 -23.57
N LEU A 188 4.89 -25.54 -24.49
CA LEU A 188 4.71 -25.87 -25.91
C LEU A 188 5.86 -26.78 -26.31
N SER A 189 5.55 -28.04 -26.51
CA SER A 189 6.49 -29.00 -27.08
C SER A 189 6.83 -28.46 -28.48
N LEU A 190 8.01 -27.89 -28.60
CA LEU A 190 8.61 -27.65 -29.92
C LEU A 190 8.84 -29.07 -30.51
N GLU A 191 7.84 -29.56 -31.24
CA GLU A 191 8.09 -30.66 -32.16
C GLU A 191 9.07 -30.16 -33.21
N ALA A 192 10.19 -30.89 -33.29
CA ALA A 192 11.30 -30.67 -34.24
C ALA A 192 10.91 -31.04 -35.67
#